data_b061673e02aac4cc0c4cb838c6e6b4d2
#
_entry.id   b061673e02aac4cc0c4cb838c6e6b4d2
#
_cell.length_a   1.000
_cell.length_b   1.000
_cell.length_c   1.000
_cell.angle_alpha   90.00
_cell.angle_beta   90.00
_cell.angle_gamma   90.00
#
_symmetry.space_group_name_H-M   'P 1'
#
loop_
_entity.id
_entity.type
_entity.pdbx_description
1 polymer ?
#
loop_
_entity_poly.entity_id
_entity_poly.type
_entity_poly.pdbx_seq_one_letter_code
_entity_poly.pdbx_strand_id
1 'polypeptide(L)'
;MSAIDTGAGKIVYWHRELPPLDAEAVAEHVVEATSARIPGTLVHQDELWNQCYEDLMAKTSTRLEQEIVRLGGHYAHVLDESIDSRRDEATGEAWLHGRFTYTLYSRAKGEISKVQA
;
A
#
# COMPACT_ATOMS: atom_id res chain seq x y z
N MET A 1 11.80 5.75 23.17
CA MET A 1 12.32 5.33 22.35
C MET A 1 11.67 4.82 21.25
N SER A 2 11.01 3.83 21.36
CA SER A 2 10.42 3.22 20.22
C SER A 2 9.37 4.11 19.55
N ALA A 3 8.72 4.95 20.28
CA ALA A 3 7.73 5.81 19.68
C ALA A 3 8.34 6.71 18.62
N ILE A 4 9.55 7.12 18.87
CA ILE A 4 10.23 7.96 17.92
C ILE A 4 10.54 7.20 16.66
N ASP A 5 11.01 6.00 16.84
CA ASP A 5 11.36 5.18 15.70
C ASP A 5 10.14 4.89 14.86
N THR A 6 9.02 4.65 15.53
CA THR A 6 7.80 4.32 14.81
C THR A 6 7.40 5.46 13.90
N GLY A 7 7.42 6.68 14.44
CA GLY A 7 7.03 7.81 13.62
C GLY A 7 7.93 8.01 12.43
N ALA A 8 9.25 7.84 12.67
CA ALA A 8 10.20 8.08 11.61
C ALA A 8 10.11 7.03 10.52
N GLY A 9 9.64 5.83 10.86
CA GLY A 9 9.63 4.76 9.89
C GLY A 9 8.40 4.67 9.02
N LYS A 10 7.40 5.49 9.28
CA LYS A 10 6.18 5.36 8.50
C LYS A 10 6.30 6.09 7.18
N ILE A 11 6.12 5.36 6.10
CA ILE A 11 6.19 5.94 4.77
C ILE A 11 4.94 5.67 3.94
N VAL A 12 4.06 4.78 4.39
CA VAL A 12 2.81 4.51 3.70
C VAL A 12 1.67 4.95 4.60
N TYR A 13 0.77 5.76 4.06
CA TYR A 13 -0.38 6.29 4.78
C TYR A 13 -1.64 5.82 4.09
N TRP A 14 -2.64 5.49 4.87
CA TRP A 14 -3.88 4.91 4.34
C TRP A 14 -5.08 5.79 4.65
N HIS A 15 -5.84 6.11 3.59
CA HIS A 15 -7.12 6.81 3.71
C HIS A 15 -7.07 8.07 4.56
N ARG A 16 -7.55 8.00 5.80
CA ARG A 16 -7.62 9.18 6.64
C ARG A 16 -6.32 9.58 7.32
N GLU A 17 -5.35 8.70 7.25
CA GLU A 17 -4.05 9.08 7.79
C GLU A 17 -3.49 10.20 6.91
N LEU A 18 -2.71 11.05 7.50
CA LEU A 18 -2.15 12.18 6.76
C LEU A 18 -0.64 12.08 6.68
N PRO A 19 -0.09 12.33 5.50
CA PRO A 19 1.37 12.41 5.38
C PRO A 19 1.90 13.60 6.17
N PRO A 20 3.22 13.68 6.37
CA PRO A 20 3.79 14.82 7.07
C PRO A 20 3.41 16.13 6.40
N LEU A 21 3.32 17.17 7.19
CA LEU A 21 2.91 18.47 6.68
C LEU A 21 3.91 19.06 5.69
N ASP A 22 5.16 18.65 5.80
CA ASP A 22 6.18 19.16 4.90
C ASP A 22 6.30 18.32 3.64
N ALA A 23 5.41 17.35 3.45
CA ALA A 23 5.41 16.55 2.24
C ALA A 23 4.60 17.24 1.15
N GLU A 24 5.04 17.06 -0.08
CA GLU A 24 4.37 17.66 -1.24
C GLU A 24 3.94 16.56 -2.20
N ALA A 25 2.74 16.68 -2.71
CA ALA A 25 2.23 15.72 -3.67
C ALA A 25 2.97 15.87 -4.98
N VAL A 26 3.43 14.76 -5.52
CA VAL A 26 4.17 14.76 -6.77
C VAL A 26 3.32 14.25 -7.92
N ALA A 27 2.68 13.11 -7.73
CA ALA A 27 1.92 12.51 -8.81
C ALA A 27 1.00 11.44 -8.24
N GLU A 28 0.02 11.05 -9.02
CA GLU A 28 -0.89 9.98 -8.64
C GLU A 28 -0.57 8.74 -9.45
N HIS A 29 -0.60 7.60 -8.80
CA HIS A 29 -0.27 6.34 -9.43
C HIS A 29 -1.21 5.24 -8.97
N VAL A 30 -1.13 4.10 -9.64
CA VAL A 30 -1.94 2.94 -9.29
C VAL A 30 -1.00 1.75 -9.14
N VAL A 31 -1.27 0.92 -8.15
CA VAL A 31 -0.54 -0.33 -7.97
C VAL A 31 -1.55 -1.45 -7.81
N GLU A 32 -1.21 -2.64 -8.28
CA GLU A 32 -2.06 -3.82 -8.15
C GLU A 32 -1.29 -4.92 -7.45
N ALA A 33 -2.01 -5.71 -6.68
CA ALA A 33 -1.43 -6.84 -5.99
C ALA A 33 -2.46 -7.94 -5.84
N THR A 34 -2.00 -9.16 -5.64
CA THR A 34 -2.89 -10.29 -5.42
C THR A 34 -2.44 -11.04 -4.18
N SER A 35 -3.40 -11.62 -3.48
CA SER A 35 -3.10 -12.44 -2.32
C SER A 35 -2.64 -13.82 -2.77
N ALA A 36 -2.19 -14.61 -1.81
CA ALA A 36 -1.96 -16.03 -2.06
C ALA A 36 -3.30 -16.69 -2.39
N ARG A 37 -3.25 -17.83 -3.05
CA ARG A 37 -4.45 -18.55 -3.42
C ARG A 37 -4.89 -19.46 -2.28
N ILE A 38 -6.20 -19.66 -2.19
CA ILE A 38 -6.77 -20.56 -1.21
C ILE A 38 -7.61 -21.62 -1.93
N PRO A 39 -7.79 -22.79 -1.32
CA PRO A 39 -8.61 -23.82 -1.94
C PRO A 39 -10.05 -23.37 -2.07
N GLY A 40 -10.76 -23.90 -3.05
CA GLY A 40 -12.15 -23.54 -3.27
C GLY A 40 -13.12 -24.32 -2.40
N THR A 41 -12.69 -24.72 -1.21
CA THR A 41 -13.55 -25.46 -0.30
C THR A 41 -14.39 -24.51 0.52
N LEU A 42 -15.53 -24.99 0.98
CA LEU A 42 -16.41 -24.17 1.79
C LEU A 42 -16.05 -24.18 3.27
N VAL A 43 -15.16 -25.09 3.66
CA VAL A 43 -14.79 -25.22 5.07
C VAL A 43 -13.83 -24.09 5.43
N HIS A 44 -14.18 -23.39 6.54
CA HIS A 44 -13.32 -22.31 7.06
C HIS A 44 -13.07 -21.19 6.05
N GLN A 45 -14.03 -20.96 5.16
CA GLN A 45 -13.82 -19.95 4.14
C GLN A 45 -13.62 -18.54 4.69
N ASP A 46 -14.36 -18.19 5.75
CA ASP A 46 -14.21 -16.85 6.32
C ASP A 46 -12.79 -16.63 6.82
N GLU A 47 -12.22 -17.63 7.48
CA GLU A 47 -10.87 -17.50 7.98
C GLU A 47 -9.88 -17.41 6.85
N LEU A 48 -10.09 -18.21 5.81
CA LEU A 48 -9.20 -18.18 4.65
C LEU A 48 -9.26 -16.85 3.94
N TRP A 49 -10.45 -16.27 3.80
CA TRP A 49 -10.56 -14.97 3.18
C TRP A 49 -9.91 -13.88 4.02
N ASN A 50 -10.00 -13.99 5.35
CA ASN A 50 -9.32 -13.02 6.20
C ASN A 50 -7.81 -13.12 6.02
N GLN A 51 -7.30 -14.34 5.89
CA GLN A 51 -5.88 -14.52 5.64
C GLN A 51 -5.47 -13.96 4.30
N CYS A 52 -6.32 -14.12 3.28
CA CYS A 52 -6.07 -13.54 1.97
C CYS A 52 -5.99 -12.04 2.07
N TYR A 53 -6.90 -11.44 2.81
CA TYR A 53 -6.92 -9.99 2.94
C TYR A 53 -5.64 -9.49 3.61
N GLU A 54 -5.23 -10.16 4.70
CA GLU A 54 -4.00 -9.77 5.39
C GLU A 54 -2.79 -9.93 4.49
N ASP A 55 -2.75 -11.02 3.73
CA ASP A 55 -1.66 -11.25 2.80
C ASP A 55 -1.65 -10.19 1.71
N LEU A 56 -2.82 -9.87 1.18
CA LEU A 56 -2.93 -8.85 0.15
C LEU A 56 -2.41 -7.52 0.66
N MET A 57 -2.81 -7.13 1.86
CA MET A 57 -2.41 -5.84 2.40
C MET A 57 -0.91 -5.80 2.68
N ALA A 58 -0.36 -6.90 3.17
CA ALA A 58 1.08 -6.97 3.40
C ALA A 58 1.85 -6.83 2.09
N LYS A 59 1.41 -7.53 1.06
CA LYS A 59 2.06 -7.45 -0.24
C LYS A 59 1.92 -6.07 -0.85
N THR A 60 0.76 -5.46 -0.67
CA THR A 60 0.54 -4.12 -1.19
C THR A 60 1.45 -3.11 -0.51
N SER A 61 1.61 -3.22 0.81
CA SER A 61 2.50 -2.31 1.53
C SER A 61 3.93 -2.45 1.03
N THR A 62 4.39 -3.68 0.85
CA THR A 62 5.73 -3.91 0.32
C THR A 62 5.86 -3.31 -1.08
N ARG A 63 4.85 -3.51 -1.93
CA ARG A 63 4.87 -2.99 -3.27
C ARG A 63 4.90 -1.47 -3.27
N LEU A 64 4.14 -0.85 -2.39
CA LEU A 64 4.14 0.61 -2.29
C LEU A 64 5.51 1.13 -1.86
N GLU A 65 6.16 0.45 -0.93
CA GLU A 65 7.49 0.86 -0.52
C GLU A 65 8.47 0.78 -1.69
N GLN A 66 8.35 -0.28 -2.47
CA GLN A 66 9.20 -0.44 -3.65
C GLN A 66 8.93 0.65 -4.67
N GLU A 67 7.66 1.00 -4.86
CA GLU A 67 7.29 2.04 -5.82
C GLU A 67 7.80 3.41 -5.39
N ILE A 68 7.76 3.69 -4.09
CA ILE A 68 8.29 4.95 -3.58
C ILE A 68 9.76 5.07 -3.95
N VAL A 69 10.51 4.01 -3.74
CA VAL A 69 11.95 4.02 -4.08
C VAL A 69 12.13 4.16 -5.58
N ARG A 70 11.39 3.38 -6.34
CA ARG A 70 11.53 3.39 -7.80
C ARG A 70 11.23 4.76 -8.39
N LEU A 71 10.24 5.43 -7.84
CA LEU A 71 9.80 6.72 -8.37
C LEU A 71 10.53 7.90 -7.75
N GLY A 72 11.40 7.64 -6.79
CA GLY A 72 12.18 8.71 -6.20
C GLY A 72 11.42 9.55 -5.19
N GLY A 73 10.34 9.02 -4.63
CA GLY A 73 9.57 9.75 -3.64
C GLY A 73 9.97 9.39 -2.23
N HIS A 74 9.17 9.85 -1.29
CA HIS A 74 9.42 9.60 0.14
C HIS A 74 8.23 8.95 0.84
N TYR A 75 7.02 9.25 0.38
CA TYR A 75 5.81 8.72 1.02
C TYR A 75 4.77 8.35 -0.02
N ALA A 76 3.86 7.48 0.35
CA ALA A 76 2.70 7.16 -0.47
C ALA A 76 1.45 7.29 0.40
N HIS A 77 0.40 7.88 -0.16
CA HIS A 77 -0.87 8.02 0.54
C HIS A 77 -1.93 7.31 -0.29
N VAL A 78 -2.42 6.18 0.19
CA VAL A 78 -3.44 5.43 -0.52
C VAL A 78 -4.79 6.08 -0.26
N LEU A 79 -5.42 6.55 -1.32
CA LEU A 79 -6.68 7.25 -1.22
C LEU A 79 -7.86 6.38 -1.58
N ASP A 80 -7.66 5.41 -2.46
CA ASP A 80 -8.76 4.59 -2.93
C ASP A 80 -8.30 3.19 -3.19
N GLU A 81 -9.19 2.23 -3.01
CA GLU A 81 -8.86 0.85 -3.26
C GLU A 81 -10.07 0.11 -3.78
N SER A 82 -9.80 -0.89 -4.60
CA SER A 82 -10.84 -1.76 -5.13
C SER A 82 -10.33 -3.18 -4.99
N ILE A 83 -11.00 -3.97 -4.17
CA ILE A 83 -10.60 -5.35 -3.90
C ILE A 83 -11.72 -6.26 -4.33
N ASP A 84 -11.40 -7.24 -5.16
CA ASP A 84 -12.40 -8.22 -5.59
C ASP A 84 -11.81 -9.62 -5.49
N SER A 85 -12.70 -10.59 -5.42
CA SER A 85 -12.28 -11.98 -5.39
C SER A 85 -12.24 -12.54 -6.80
N ARG A 86 -11.28 -13.41 -7.01
CA ARG A 86 -11.11 -14.07 -8.30
C ARG A 86 -10.99 -15.56 -8.09
N ARG A 87 -11.27 -16.32 -9.12
CA ARG A 87 -11.28 -17.76 -9.03
C ARG A 87 -10.73 -18.38 -10.30
N ASP A 88 -9.93 -19.43 -10.12
CA ASP A 88 -9.43 -20.21 -11.23
C ASP A 88 -10.43 -21.33 -11.44
N GLU A 89 -11.10 -21.34 -12.58
CA GLU A 89 -12.14 -22.32 -12.82
C GLU A 89 -11.61 -23.74 -12.98
N ALA A 90 -10.37 -23.87 -13.42
CA ALA A 90 -9.80 -25.18 -13.59
C ALA A 90 -9.50 -25.86 -12.26
N THR A 91 -9.02 -25.13 -11.30
CA THR A 91 -8.62 -25.70 -10.01
C THR A 91 -9.57 -25.39 -8.88
N GLY A 92 -10.44 -24.40 -9.04
CA GLY A 92 -11.32 -23.96 -7.98
C GLY A 92 -10.65 -23.07 -6.95
N GLU A 93 -9.36 -22.82 -7.11
CA GLU A 93 -8.66 -21.95 -6.19
C GLU A 93 -9.14 -20.51 -6.34
N ALA A 94 -9.06 -19.77 -5.27
CA ALA A 94 -9.51 -18.39 -5.26
C ALA A 94 -8.48 -17.49 -4.60
N TRP A 95 -8.57 -16.20 -4.89
CA TRP A 95 -7.66 -15.23 -4.28
C TRP A 95 -8.30 -13.86 -4.34
N LEU A 96 -7.70 -12.91 -3.64
CA LEU A 96 -8.11 -11.51 -3.72
C LEU A 96 -7.18 -10.75 -4.63
N HIS A 97 -7.78 -9.86 -5.41
CA HIS A 97 -7.04 -8.95 -6.28
C HIS A 97 -7.36 -7.54 -5.85
N GLY A 98 -6.34 -6.73 -5.61
CA GLY A 98 -6.54 -5.37 -5.18
C GLY A 98 -5.90 -4.38 -6.13
N ARG A 99 -6.58 -3.27 -6.33
CA ARG A 99 -6.08 -2.16 -7.11
C ARG A 99 -6.13 -0.94 -6.22
N PHE A 100 -4.99 -0.27 -6.08
CA PHE A 100 -4.84 0.81 -5.10
C PHE A 100 -4.35 2.06 -5.80
N THR A 101 -5.09 3.14 -5.61
CA THR A 101 -4.70 4.45 -6.15
C THR A 101 -4.05 5.22 -5.02
N TYR A 102 -2.88 5.76 -5.28
CA TYR A 102 -2.16 6.47 -4.24
C TYR A 102 -1.49 7.71 -4.82
N THR A 103 -1.25 8.67 -3.93
CA THR A 103 -0.50 9.86 -4.28
C THR A 103 0.92 9.68 -3.77
N LEU A 104 1.87 9.93 -4.64
CA LEU A 104 3.28 9.90 -4.27
C LEU A 104 3.65 11.28 -3.73
N TYR A 105 4.33 11.27 -2.59
CA TYR A 105 4.77 12.51 -1.96
C TYR A 105 6.28 12.52 -1.83
N SER A 106 6.85 13.71 -1.88
CA SER A 106 8.25 13.87 -1.54
C SER A 106 8.35 14.95 -0.49
N ARG A 107 9.51 15.01 0.16
CA ARG A 107 9.71 16.06 1.13
C ARG A 107 9.80 17.39 0.43
N ALA A 108 9.31 18.42 1.10
CA ALA A 108 9.32 19.75 0.52
C ALA A 108 10.76 20.19 0.30
N LYS A 109 11.08 20.46 -0.94
CA LYS A 109 12.44 20.87 -1.26
C LYS A 109 12.66 22.35 -1.04
N GLY A 110 11.59 23.07 -0.92
CA GLY A 110 11.72 24.48 -0.68
C GLY A 110 12.53 24.78 0.56
N GLU A 111 12.46 23.90 1.53
CA GLU A 111 13.21 24.12 2.73
C GLU A 111 14.70 24.05 2.51
N ILE A 112 15.09 23.11 1.69
CA ILE A 112 16.48 22.94 1.38
C ILE A 112 17.01 24.15 0.65
N SER A 113 16.23 24.64 -0.28
CA SER A 113 16.62 25.82 -1.02
C SER A 113 16.83 27.01 -0.11
N LYS A 114 15.93 27.18 0.86
CA LYS A 114 16.05 28.29 1.76
C LYS A 114 17.29 28.20 2.60
N VAL A 115 17.63 27.00 2.99
CA VAL A 115 18.81 26.82 3.81
C VAL A 115 20.04 27.25 3.05
N GLN A 116 20.05 26.96 1.79
CA GLN A 116 21.19 27.30 0.98
C GLN A 116 21.30 28.78 0.71
N ALA A 117 20.16 29.40 0.68
CA ALA A 117 20.16 30.82 0.46
C ALA A 117 20.72 31.53 1.67
#